data_050694b59c91380742fb6d393030ec13
#
_entry.id   050694b59c91380742fb6d393030ec13
#
_cell.length_a   1.000
_cell.length_b   1.000
_cell.length_c   1.000
_cell.angle_alpha   90.00
_cell.angle_beta   90.00
_cell.angle_gamma   90.00
#
_symmetry.space_group_name_H-M   'P 1'
#
loop_
_entity.id
_entity.type
_entity.pdbx_description
1 polymer ?
#
loop_
_entity_poly.entity_id
_entity_poly.type
_entity_poly.pdbx_seq_one_letter_code
_entity_poly.pdbx_strand_id
1 'polypeptide(L)'
;LQSVEDNVNFFIDPLERCLSKLKLENYVLCGHSLGGYLSANFAMKYGDKLSRLILLSPAGLPPLPSRTIGPKDLPMAMRLIDSAWSSNVTPGQIVRAMGHRGPTMVHRIVRGRFRSLGWNDEQTRVISDYLYHITAAPGSGEFSMNSILVPLVRADTARPGVFAREPLVHKMNFSNRLPVHVLYGDNDWLYHEKECNEAISNLRRDGLEISLNVIPKSGHHLYLDNPKDVNNFILNNNSNT
;
A
#
# COMPACT_ATOMS: atom_id res chain seq x y z
N LEU A 1 17.80 13.52 6.87
CA LEU A 1 16.73 12.65 6.33
C LEU A 1 17.13 11.22 6.61
N GLN A 2 16.32 10.46 7.31
CA GLN A 2 16.50 9.03 7.50
C GLN A 2 16.43 8.32 6.14
N SER A 3 17.18 7.24 5.95
CA SER A 3 17.15 6.45 4.72
C SER A 3 15.79 5.79 4.51
N VAL A 4 15.53 5.28 3.30
CA VAL A 4 14.33 4.45 3.04
C VAL A 4 14.34 3.24 3.97
N GLU A 5 15.50 2.61 4.14
CA GLU A 5 15.69 1.44 5.00
C GLU A 5 15.36 1.74 6.46
N ASP A 6 15.84 2.85 7.03
CA ASP A 6 15.52 3.26 8.42
C ASP A 6 14.00 3.42 8.61
N ASN A 7 13.34 4.05 7.62
CA ASN A 7 11.90 4.26 7.66
C ASN A 7 11.09 2.95 7.49
N VAL A 8 11.58 2.01 6.72
CA VAL A 8 11.01 0.65 6.62
C VAL A 8 11.21 -0.10 7.93
N ASN A 9 12.43 -0.09 8.48
CA ASN A 9 12.77 -0.79 9.72
C ASN A 9 11.96 -0.26 10.92
N PHE A 10 11.59 1.03 10.92
CA PHE A 10 10.69 1.60 11.93
C PHE A 10 9.37 0.80 12.06
N PHE A 11 8.86 0.23 10.98
CA PHE A 11 7.63 -0.58 11.00
C PHE A 11 7.92 -2.06 11.18
N ILE A 12 8.87 -2.62 10.43
CA ILE A 12 9.04 -4.06 10.36
C ILE A 12 9.74 -4.66 11.59
N ASP A 13 10.64 -3.93 12.24
CA ASP A 13 11.33 -4.44 13.44
C ASP A 13 10.40 -4.54 14.67
N PRO A 14 9.49 -3.57 14.93
CA PRO A 14 8.46 -3.77 15.96
C PRO A 14 7.48 -4.89 15.64
N LEU A 15 7.13 -5.07 14.35
CA LEU A 15 6.27 -6.17 13.92
C LEU A 15 6.93 -7.53 14.23
N GLU A 16 8.21 -7.70 13.85
CA GLU A 16 8.96 -8.92 14.18
C GLU A 16 8.98 -9.19 15.68
N ARG A 17 9.29 -8.18 16.50
CA ARG A 17 9.27 -8.32 17.97
C ARG A 17 7.89 -8.75 18.50
N CYS A 18 6.82 -8.26 17.89
CA CYS A 18 5.46 -8.66 18.25
C CYS A 18 5.18 -10.12 17.89
N LEU A 19 5.46 -10.51 16.64
CA LEU A 19 5.22 -11.87 16.14
C LEU A 19 6.07 -12.91 16.88
N SER A 20 7.33 -12.59 17.18
CA SER A 20 8.21 -13.43 17.98
C SER A 20 7.70 -13.64 19.42
N LYS A 21 7.14 -12.60 20.05
CA LYS A 21 6.48 -12.74 21.37
C LYS A 21 5.24 -13.60 21.32
N LEU A 22 4.49 -13.57 20.22
CA LEU A 22 3.33 -14.44 20.01
C LEU A 22 3.74 -15.87 19.65
N LYS A 23 5.04 -16.14 19.44
CA LYS A 23 5.58 -17.45 19.06
C LYS A 23 4.90 -18.05 17.82
N LEU A 24 4.59 -17.19 16.85
CA LEU A 24 3.97 -17.63 15.61
C LEU A 24 5.01 -18.30 14.71
N GLU A 25 4.65 -19.46 14.20
CA GLU A 25 5.44 -20.24 13.26
C GLU A 25 4.54 -20.61 12.06
N ASN A 26 5.13 -20.68 10.88
CA ASN A 26 4.46 -21.11 9.66
C ASN A 26 3.17 -20.31 9.35
N TYR A 27 3.24 -18.97 9.45
CA TYR A 27 2.10 -18.08 9.26
C TYR A 27 2.09 -17.41 7.89
N VAL A 28 0.90 -16.99 7.46
CA VAL A 28 0.70 -16.16 6.25
C VAL A 28 0.78 -14.70 6.64
N LEU A 29 1.64 -13.92 5.95
CA LEU A 29 1.66 -12.48 6.08
C LEU A 29 0.88 -11.84 4.93
N CYS A 30 -0.12 -11.03 5.27
CA CYS A 30 -0.93 -10.31 4.30
C CYS A 30 -0.79 -8.81 4.52
N GLY A 31 -0.42 -8.06 3.49
CA GLY A 31 -0.26 -6.60 3.56
C GLY A 31 -0.94 -5.85 2.42
N HIS A 32 -1.59 -4.73 2.73
CA HIS A 32 -2.29 -3.88 1.77
C HIS A 32 -1.56 -2.56 1.52
N SER A 33 -1.47 -2.14 0.28
CA SER A 33 -0.94 -0.83 -0.14
C SER A 33 0.49 -0.60 0.38
N LEU A 34 0.76 0.45 1.18
CA LEU A 34 2.04 0.64 1.87
C LEU A 34 2.36 -0.55 2.79
N GLY A 35 1.34 -1.14 3.46
CA GLY A 35 1.51 -2.36 4.24
C GLY A 35 1.97 -3.54 3.39
N GLY A 36 1.57 -3.62 2.11
CA GLY A 36 2.10 -4.59 1.14
C GLY A 36 3.59 -4.39 0.85
N TYR A 37 4.00 -3.14 0.63
CA TYR A 37 5.42 -2.79 0.48
C TYR A 37 6.24 -3.17 1.73
N LEU A 38 5.73 -2.83 2.91
CA LEU A 38 6.37 -3.17 4.19
C LEU A 38 6.41 -4.68 4.43
N SER A 39 5.35 -5.41 4.08
CA SER A 39 5.30 -6.88 4.21
C SER A 39 6.30 -7.57 3.29
N ALA A 40 6.53 -7.07 2.09
CA ALA A 40 7.58 -7.59 1.21
C ALA A 40 8.98 -7.35 1.81
N ASN A 41 9.24 -6.16 2.37
CA ASN A 41 10.50 -5.86 3.05
C ASN A 41 10.66 -6.70 4.34
N PHE A 42 9.58 -6.92 5.08
CA PHE A 42 9.57 -7.82 6.23
C PHE A 42 9.96 -9.24 5.81
N ALA A 43 9.35 -9.77 4.74
CA ALA A 43 9.64 -11.11 4.24
C ALA A 43 11.10 -11.26 3.76
N MET A 44 11.70 -10.23 3.17
CA MET A 44 13.12 -10.24 2.80
C MET A 44 14.06 -10.30 4.02
N LYS A 45 13.67 -9.68 5.13
CA LYS A 45 14.51 -9.59 6.34
C LYS A 45 14.23 -10.68 7.37
N TYR A 46 12.96 -11.11 7.49
CA TYR A 46 12.46 -11.97 8.56
C TYR A 46 11.56 -13.12 8.05
N GLY A 47 11.68 -13.50 6.79
CA GLY A 47 10.74 -14.39 6.13
C GLY A 47 10.82 -15.88 6.49
N ASP A 48 11.77 -16.30 7.33
CA ASP A 48 12.03 -17.73 7.61
C ASP A 48 10.83 -18.47 8.21
N LYS A 49 9.96 -17.76 8.91
CA LYS A 49 8.76 -18.29 9.56
C LYS A 49 7.49 -18.11 8.73
N LEU A 50 7.60 -17.49 7.55
CA LEU A 50 6.48 -17.30 6.66
C LEU A 50 6.22 -18.57 5.84
N SER A 51 4.96 -19.02 5.82
CA SER A 51 4.51 -20.02 4.86
C SER A 51 4.14 -19.41 3.51
N ARG A 52 3.71 -18.14 3.51
CA ARG A 52 3.23 -17.44 2.32
C ARG A 52 3.16 -15.93 2.54
N LEU A 53 3.40 -15.18 1.47
CA LEU A 53 3.24 -13.73 1.44
C LEU A 53 2.11 -13.34 0.48
N ILE A 54 1.14 -12.56 0.95
CA ILE A 54 0.04 -12.03 0.14
C ILE A 54 0.10 -10.51 0.12
N LEU A 55 0.25 -9.93 -1.06
CA LEU A 55 0.37 -8.50 -1.28
C LEU A 55 -0.92 -8.00 -1.94
N LEU A 56 -1.75 -7.29 -1.20
CA LEU A 56 -3.00 -6.71 -1.67
C LEU A 56 -2.74 -5.28 -2.15
N SER A 57 -2.90 -5.03 -3.45
CA SER A 57 -2.66 -3.70 -4.05
C SER A 57 -1.36 -3.05 -3.56
N PRO A 58 -0.21 -3.77 -3.58
CA PRO A 58 1.01 -3.26 -2.98
C PRO A 58 1.49 -2.00 -3.66
N ALA A 59 1.91 -1.00 -2.86
CA ALA A 59 2.63 0.13 -3.39
C ALA A 59 4.04 -0.32 -3.87
N GLY A 60 4.52 0.28 -4.96
CA GLY A 60 5.91 0.17 -5.38
C GLY A 60 6.35 -1.20 -5.91
N LEU A 61 5.45 -2.04 -6.42
CA LEU A 61 5.85 -3.26 -7.12
C LEU A 61 6.59 -2.96 -8.43
N PRO A 62 6.00 -2.18 -9.39
CA PRO A 62 6.69 -1.86 -10.63
C PRO A 62 7.79 -0.80 -10.42
N PRO A 63 8.72 -0.68 -11.39
CA PRO A 63 9.74 0.36 -11.36
C PRO A 63 9.12 1.77 -11.45
N LEU A 64 9.94 2.77 -11.15
CA LEU A 64 9.54 4.17 -11.39
C LEU A 64 9.28 4.40 -12.88
N PRO A 65 8.31 5.29 -13.23
CA PRO A 65 8.07 5.66 -14.61
C PRO A 65 9.33 6.24 -15.26
N SER A 66 9.64 5.82 -16.49
CA SER A 66 10.82 6.30 -17.24
C SER A 66 10.74 7.79 -17.58
N ARG A 67 9.51 8.34 -17.69
CA ARG A 67 9.26 9.76 -17.93
C ARG A 67 8.13 10.26 -17.05
N THR A 68 8.35 11.40 -16.41
CA THR A 68 7.37 12.09 -15.56
C THR A 68 7.19 13.53 -15.99
N ILE A 69 6.02 14.08 -15.71
CA ILE A 69 5.74 15.50 -15.86
C ILE A 69 6.45 16.24 -14.72
N GLY A 70 7.27 17.22 -15.07
CA GLY A 70 7.99 18.03 -14.08
C GLY A 70 7.04 18.91 -13.25
N PRO A 71 7.42 19.28 -12.00
CA PRO A 71 6.57 20.08 -11.12
C PRO A 71 6.05 21.39 -11.73
N LYS A 72 6.83 22.02 -12.62
CA LYS A 72 6.45 23.28 -13.27
C LYS A 72 5.30 23.11 -14.29
N ASP A 73 5.19 21.92 -14.87
CA ASP A 73 4.21 21.61 -15.91
C ASP A 73 2.94 20.93 -15.34
N LEU A 74 2.91 20.68 -14.02
CA LEU A 74 1.74 20.14 -13.34
C LEU A 74 0.62 21.17 -13.21
N PRO A 75 -0.67 20.76 -13.26
CA PRO A 75 -1.79 21.60 -12.85
C PRO A 75 -1.59 22.16 -11.43
N MET A 76 -2.13 23.36 -11.16
CA MET A 76 -1.93 24.07 -9.87
C MET A 76 -2.25 23.18 -8.65
N ALA A 77 -3.37 22.44 -8.69
CA ALA A 77 -3.75 21.55 -7.61
C ALA A 77 -2.69 20.46 -7.33
N MET A 78 -2.10 19.89 -8.38
CA MET A 78 -1.05 18.88 -8.25
C MET A 78 0.27 19.49 -7.77
N ARG A 79 0.60 20.73 -8.17
CA ARG A 79 1.77 21.43 -7.62
C ARG A 79 1.65 21.68 -6.13
N LEU A 80 0.43 21.99 -5.64
CA LEU A 80 0.19 22.15 -4.21
C LEU A 80 0.38 20.82 -3.46
N ILE A 81 -0.11 19.70 -4.01
CA ILE A 81 0.10 18.36 -3.44
C ILE A 81 1.58 18.00 -3.42
N ASP A 82 2.28 18.21 -4.54
CA ASP A 82 3.72 17.95 -4.65
C ASP A 82 4.53 18.80 -3.66
N SER A 83 4.20 20.08 -3.52
CA SER A 83 4.82 20.99 -2.56
C SER A 83 4.56 20.55 -1.11
N ALA A 84 3.33 20.20 -0.77
CA ALA A 84 2.99 19.70 0.55
C ALA A 84 3.74 18.38 0.86
N TRP A 85 3.79 17.46 -0.10
CA TRP A 85 4.54 16.23 0.01
C TRP A 85 6.04 16.48 0.22
N SER A 86 6.64 17.32 -0.61
CA SER A 86 8.06 17.70 -0.51
C SER A 86 8.41 18.40 0.81
N SER A 87 7.43 19.07 1.42
CA SER A 87 7.54 19.70 2.74
C SER A 87 7.20 18.77 3.89
N ASN A 88 7.03 17.47 3.62
CA ASN A 88 6.64 16.45 4.60
C ASN A 88 5.33 16.76 5.34
N VAL A 89 4.40 17.44 4.68
CA VAL A 89 3.05 17.67 5.22
C VAL A 89 2.23 16.42 5.01
N THR A 90 1.77 15.82 6.11
CA THR A 90 1.00 14.58 6.09
C THR A 90 -0.51 14.85 6.12
N PRO A 91 -1.35 13.92 5.62
CA PRO A 91 -2.80 14.02 5.77
C PRO A 91 -3.24 14.16 7.24
N GLY A 92 -2.54 13.47 8.16
CA GLY A 92 -2.79 13.56 9.59
C GLY A 92 -2.55 14.97 10.15
N GLN A 93 -1.47 15.64 9.72
CA GLN A 93 -1.23 17.03 10.11
C GLN A 93 -2.34 17.96 9.62
N ILE A 94 -2.87 17.76 8.41
CA ILE A 94 -3.98 18.56 7.89
C ILE A 94 -5.23 18.34 8.75
N VAL A 95 -5.58 17.09 9.08
CA VAL A 95 -6.74 16.77 9.94
C VAL A 95 -6.58 17.41 11.32
N ARG A 96 -5.40 17.32 11.93
CA ARG A 96 -5.10 17.94 13.24
C ARG A 96 -5.20 19.47 13.19
N ALA A 97 -4.70 20.08 12.12
CA ALA A 97 -4.76 21.53 11.93
C ALA A 97 -6.20 22.06 11.73
N MET A 98 -7.12 21.21 11.26
CA MET A 98 -8.54 21.58 11.09
C MET A 98 -9.30 21.70 12.42
N GLY A 99 -8.73 21.23 13.53
CA GLY A 99 -9.34 21.30 14.85
C GLY A 99 -10.78 20.75 14.87
N HIS A 100 -11.75 21.54 15.34
CA HIS A 100 -13.16 21.14 15.43
C HIS A 100 -13.83 20.82 14.08
N ARG A 101 -13.25 21.22 12.96
CA ARG A 101 -13.74 20.89 11.60
C ARG A 101 -13.18 19.57 11.07
N GLY A 102 -12.18 18.99 11.74
CA GLY A 102 -11.54 17.73 11.35
C GLY A 102 -12.53 16.57 11.19
N PRO A 103 -13.42 16.29 12.16
CA PRO A 103 -14.43 15.23 12.04
C PRO A 103 -15.30 15.35 10.79
N THR A 104 -15.81 16.56 10.51
CA THR A 104 -16.66 16.83 9.34
C THR A 104 -15.89 16.63 8.02
N MET A 105 -14.62 17.02 7.98
CA MET A 105 -13.76 16.80 6.81
C MET A 105 -13.56 15.31 6.57
N VAL A 106 -13.20 14.54 7.59
CA VAL A 106 -12.99 13.09 7.47
C VAL A 106 -14.29 12.40 7.06
N HIS A 107 -15.43 12.74 7.68
CA HIS A 107 -16.74 12.19 7.30
C HIS A 107 -17.06 12.43 5.82
N ARG A 108 -16.80 13.62 5.29
CA ARG A 108 -17.02 13.95 3.87
C ARG A 108 -16.12 13.09 2.95
N ILE A 109 -14.86 12.90 3.33
CA ILE A 109 -13.91 12.05 2.58
C ILE A 109 -14.39 10.59 2.59
N VAL A 110 -14.74 10.05 3.75
CA VAL A 110 -15.21 8.67 3.92
C VAL A 110 -16.48 8.43 3.09
N ARG A 111 -17.46 9.31 3.21
CA ARG A 111 -18.72 9.20 2.45
C ARG A 111 -18.48 9.24 0.93
N GLY A 112 -17.57 10.09 0.47
CA GLY A 112 -17.20 10.15 -0.95
C GLY A 112 -16.47 8.89 -1.42
N ARG A 113 -15.48 8.44 -0.63
CA ARG A 113 -14.60 7.32 -0.98
C ARG A 113 -15.30 5.98 -1.00
N PHE A 114 -16.22 5.75 -0.05
CA PHE A 114 -16.89 4.47 0.14
C PHE A 114 -18.36 4.46 -0.30
N ARG A 115 -18.75 5.47 -1.10
CA ARG A 115 -20.12 5.58 -1.61
C ARG A 115 -20.60 4.33 -2.37
N SER A 116 -19.70 3.69 -3.10
CA SER A 116 -19.99 2.46 -3.88
C SER A 116 -20.30 1.24 -3.02
N LEU A 117 -19.91 1.23 -1.74
CA LEU A 117 -20.15 0.11 -0.82
C LEU A 117 -21.59 0.05 -0.29
N GLY A 118 -22.41 1.06 -0.59
CA GLY A 118 -23.81 1.09 -0.14
C GLY A 118 -23.98 1.17 1.38
N TRP A 119 -22.98 1.65 2.11
CA TRP A 119 -23.06 1.81 3.57
C TRP A 119 -24.17 2.79 3.97
N ASN A 120 -24.89 2.45 5.03
CA ASN A 120 -25.86 3.35 5.64
C ASN A 120 -25.15 4.48 6.42
N ASP A 121 -25.92 5.46 6.88
CA ASP A 121 -25.37 6.63 7.59
C ASP A 121 -24.66 6.25 8.90
N GLU A 122 -25.14 5.23 9.62
CA GLU A 122 -24.51 4.75 10.85
C GLU A 122 -23.15 4.11 10.58
N GLN A 123 -23.06 3.20 9.61
CA GLN A 123 -21.79 2.59 9.19
C GLN A 123 -20.78 3.64 8.73
N THR A 124 -21.26 4.61 7.93
CA THR A 124 -20.42 5.71 7.46
C THR A 124 -19.91 6.56 8.63
N ARG A 125 -20.76 6.83 9.63
CA ARG A 125 -20.39 7.59 10.83
C ARG A 125 -19.35 6.84 11.66
N VAL A 126 -19.59 5.57 11.98
CA VAL A 126 -18.68 4.74 12.79
C VAL A 126 -17.28 4.69 12.19
N ILE A 127 -17.19 4.43 10.88
CA ILE A 127 -15.89 4.40 10.18
C ILE A 127 -15.25 5.79 10.14
N SER A 128 -16.04 6.84 9.94
CA SER A 128 -15.53 8.22 9.95
C SER A 128 -14.96 8.61 11.30
N ASP A 129 -15.65 8.28 12.39
CA ASP A 129 -15.19 8.54 13.75
C ASP A 129 -13.89 7.78 14.05
N TYR A 130 -13.84 6.49 13.70
CA TYR A 130 -12.61 5.69 13.82
C TYR A 130 -11.44 6.32 13.05
N LEU A 131 -11.63 6.61 11.76
CA LEU A 131 -10.58 7.19 10.93
C LEU A 131 -10.17 8.58 11.41
N TYR A 132 -11.11 9.39 11.90
CA TYR A 132 -10.77 10.67 12.51
C TYR A 132 -9.87 10.49 13.72
N HIS A 133 -10.23 9.63 14.67
CA HIS A 133 -9.47 9.46 15.90
C HIS A 133 -8.06 8.92 15.66
N ILE A 134 -7.88 7.94 14.78
CA ILE A 134 -6.54 7.43 14.46
C ILE A 134 -5.70 8.47 13.70
N THR A 135 -6.32 9.30 12.84
CA THR A 135 -5.62 10.34 12.06
C THR A 135 -5.32 11.57 12.90
N ALA A 136 -6.18 11.92 13.85
CA ALA A 136 -6.00 13.05 14.77
C ALA A 136 -5.06 12.75 15.94
N ALA A 137 -4.74 11.48 16.19
CA ALA A 137 -3.74 11.07 17.17
C ALA A 137 -2.37 11.72 16.87
N PRO A 138 -1.46 11.83 17.87
CA PRO A 138 -0.10 12.32 17.64
C PRO A 138 0.57 11.57 16.49
N GLY A 139 1.18 12.32 15.57
CA GLY A 139 1.82 11.74 14.39
C GLY A 139 3.02 10.86 14.76
N SER A 140 3.19 9.76 14.04
CA SER A 140 4.34 8.87 14.18
C SER A 140 4.76 8.31 12.82
N GLY A 141 4.41 7.09 12.47
CA GLY A 141 4.79 6.44 11.20
C GLY A 141 4.35 7.17 9.94
N GLU A 142 3.39 8.08 9.99
CA GLU A 142 2.96 8.87 8.83
C GLU A 142 4.10 9.71 8.23
N PHE A 143 5.08 10.12 9.03
CA PHE A 143 6.23 10.89 8.57
C PHE A 143 7.22 10.07 7.72
N SER A 144 7.18 8.75 7.82
CA SER A 144 7.99 7.86 7.00
C SER A 144 7.46 7.73 5.56
N MET A 145 6.20 8.11 5.32
CA MET A 145 5.54 7.92 4.02
C MET A 145 6.29 8.65 2.90
N ASN A 146 6.73 9.88 3.12
CA ASN A 146 7.47 10.67 2.13
C ASN A 146 8.89 10.14 1.85
N SER A 147 9.49 9.44 2.81
CA SER A 147 10.80 8.79 2.63
C SER A 147 10.67 7.50 1.82
N ILE A 148 9.56 6.79 1.94
CA ILE A 148 9.31 5.51 1.26
C ILE A 148 8.68 5.73 -0.12
N LEU A 149 7.70 6.62 -0.22
CA LEU A 149 6.88 6.83 -1.41
C LEU A 149 7.14 8.19 -2.07
N VAL A 150 6.82 8.29 -3.35
CA VAL A 150 6.84 9.54 -4.12
C VAL A 150 5.62 9.62 -5.04
N PRO A 151 4.86 10.73 -5.01
CA PRO A 151 3.81 10.99 -6.00
C PRO A 151 4.49 11.47 -7.29
N LEU A 152 4.11 10.86 -8.40
CA LEU A 152 4.61 11.23 -9.73
C LEU A 152 3.44 11.26 -10.72
N VAL A 153 3.56 12.11 -11.74
CA VAL A 153 2.63 12.11 -12.87
C VAL A 153 3.35 11.56 -14.09
N ARG A 154 2.84 10.50 -14.64
CA ARG A 154 3.39 9.84 -15.83
C ARG A 154 3.24 10.75 -17.05
N ALA A 155 4.31 10.88 -17.84
CA ALA A 155 4.27 11.74 -19.03
C ALA A 155 3.49 11.09 -20.20
N ASP A 156 3.42 9.76 -20.26
CA ASP A 156 2.74 8.99 -21.33
C ASP A 156 1.21 8.98 -21.19
N THR A 157 0.69 8.96 -19.98
CA THR A 157 -0.75 8.86 -19.69
C THR A 157 -1.34 10.08 -19.00
N ALA A 158 -0.50 11.02 -18.57
CA ALA A 158 -0.85 12.16 -17.72
C ALA A 158 -1.58 11.72 -16.41
N ARG A 159 -1.43 10.46 -16.00
CA ARG A 159 -2.06 9.92 -14.79
C ARG A 159 -1.15 10.13 -13.57
N PRO A 160 -1.68 10.67 -12.48
CA PRO A 160 -0.98 10.68 -11.21
C PRO A 160 -0.88 9.26 -10.63
N GLY A 161 0.20 8.98 -9.93
CA GLY A 161 0.40 7.73 -9.22
C GLY A 161 1.30 7.93 -8.00
N VAL A 162 1.34 6.95 -7.12
CA VAL A 162 2.27 6.89 -6.00
C VAL A 162 3.18 5.69 -6.21
N PHE A 163 4.48 5.92 -6.16
CA PHE A 163 5.52 4.94 -6.44
C PHE A 163 6.44 4.80 -5.24
N ALA A 164 7.08 3.64 -5.07
CA ALA A 164 8.15 3.52 -4.08
C ALA A 164 9.45 4.12 -4.62
N ARG A 165 10.19 4.83 -3.77
CA ARG A 165 11.54 5.33 -4.10
C ARG A 165 12.51 4.19 -4.39
N GLU A 166 12.32 3.06 -3.73
CA GLU A 166 13.02 1.80 -3.97
C GLU A 166 12.00 0.73 -4.39
N PRO A 167 11.75 0.55 -5.70
CA PRO A 167 10.75 -0.38 -6.19
C PRO A 167 11.06 -1.84 -5.81
N LEU A 168 10.02 -2.60 -5.47
CA LEU A 168 10.15 -4.00 -5.04
C LEU A 168 10.77 -4.87 -6.14
N VAL A 169 10.44 -4.62 -7.41
CA VAL A 169 11.00 -5.39 -8.55
C VAL A 169 12.53 -5.39 -8.60
N HIS A 170 13.19 -4.40 -8.03
CA HIS A 170 14.65 -4.29 -8.03
C HIS A 170 15.33 -4.88 -6.79
N LYS A 171 14.56 -5.25 -5.78
CA LYS A 171 15.14 -5.69 -4.50
C LYS A 171 14.52 -6.97 -3.93
N MET A 172 13.35 -7.40 -4.41
CA MET A 172 12.73 -8.62 -3.90
C MET A 172 13.62 -9.83 -4.17
N ASN A 173 14.10 -10.41 -3.08
CA ASN A 173 14.84 -11.66 -3.06
C ASN A 173 14.58 -12.33 -1.70
N PHE A 174 14.39 -13.64 -1.69
CA PHE A 174 14.13 -14.42 -0.49
C PHE A 174 15.14 -15.56 -0.37
N SER A 175 15.62 -15.81 0.84
CA SER A 175 16.56 -16.89 1.15
C SER A 175 15.94 -18.28 1.01
N ASN A 176 14.62 -18.38 1.09
CA ASN A 176 13.82 -19.60 0.97
C ASN A 176 12.83 -19.48 -0.20
N ARG A 177 12.26 -20.61 -0.63
CA ARG A 177 11.18 -20.64 -1.62
C ARG A 177 9.86 -20.21 -0.96
N LEU A 178 9.68 -18.89 -0.78
CA LEU A 178 8.47 -18.33 -0.22
C LEU A 178 7.46 -18.05 -1.35
N PRO A 179 6.29 -18.70 -1.36
CA PRO A 179 5.23 -18.38 -2.31
C PRO A 179 4.70 -16.95 -2.08
N VAL A 180 4.69 -16.15 -3.15
CA VAL A 180 4.22 -14.77 -3.13
C VAL A 180 3.03 -14.61 -4.05
N HIS A 181 1.96 -14.04 -3.53
CA HIS A 181 0.77 -13.73 -4.31
C HIS A 181 0.51 -12.23 -4.30
N VAL A 182 0.51 -11.63 -5.49
CA VAL A 182 0.15 -10.23 -5.68
C VAL A 182 -1.28 -10.16 -6.22
N LEU A 183 -2.14 -9.39 -5.55
CA LEU A 183 -3.51 -9.15 -5.95
C LEU A 183 -3.72 -7.66 -6.20
N TYR A 184 -4.31 -7.31 -7.34
CA TYR A 184 -4.80 -5.97 -7.63
C TYR A 184 -6.29 -6.00 -7.99
N GLY A 185 -7.00 -4.91 -7.72
CA GLY A 185 -8.32 -4.71 -8.31
C GLY A 185 -8.20 -4.32 -9.79
N ASP A 186 -9.16 -4.70 -10.62
CA ASP A 186 -9.21 -4.34 -12.05
C ASP A 186 -9.37 -2.83 -12.29
N ASN A 187 -9.87 -2.08 -11.29
CA ASN A 187 -10.02 -0.63 -11.30
C ASN A 187 -9.08 0.07 -10.27
N ASP A 188 -8.03 -0.62 -9.83
CA ASP A 188 -7.06 -0.04 -8.88
C ASP A 188 -6.18 1.00 -9.59
N TRP A 189 -6.09 2.18 -9.02
CA TRP A 189 -5.25 3.26 -9.54
C TRP A 189 -3.73 2.99 -9.42
N LEU A 190 -3.31 2.02 -8.59
CA LEU A 190 -1.93 1.51 -8.51
C LEU A 190 -1.66 0.38 -9.53
N TYR A 191 -2.70 -0.20 -10.13
CA TYR A 191 -2.54 -1.28 -11.09
C TYR A 191 -2.19 -0.73 -12.47
N HIS A 192 -0.96 -0.83 -12.85
CA HIS A 192 -0.44 -0.55 -14.18
C HIS A 192 -0.15 -1.90 -14.85
N GLU A 193 -1.13 -2.42 -15.59
CA GLU A 193 -1.13 -3.80 -16.08
C GLU A 193 0.19 -4.20 -16.75
N LYS A 194 0.67 -3.40 -17.71
CA LYS A 194 1.89 -3.70 -18.45
C LYS A 194 3.09 -3.79 -17.50
N GLU A 195 3.31 -2.76 -16.71
CA GLU A 195 4.47 -2.65 -15.81
C GLU A 195 4.42 -3.67 -14.68
N CYS A 196 3.23 -4.00 -14.17
CA CYS A 196 3.06 -5.04 -13.16
C CYS A 196 3.37 -6.42 -13.74
N ASN A 197 2.89 -6.74 -14.96
CA ASN A 197 3.20 -7.99 -15.63
C ASN A 197 4.69 -8.13 -15.96
N GLU A 198 5.33 -7.06 -16.43
CA GLU A 198 6.78 -7.03 -16.65
C GLU A 198 7.56 -7.24 -15.36
N ALA A 199 7.18 -6.57 -14.26
CA ALA A 199 7.80 -6.74 -12.96
C ALA A 199 7.69 -8.17 -12.45
N ILE A 200 6.51 -8.78 -12.51
CA ILE A 200 6.30 -10.18 -12.12
C ILE A 200 7.12 -11.14 -13.00
N SER A 201 7.19 -10.89 -14.30
CA SER A 201 7.97 -11.73 -15.23
C SER A 201 9.47 -11.65 -14.92
N ASN A 202 9.96 -10.47 -14.53
CA ASN A 202 11.35 -10.29 -14.11
C ASN A 202 11.62 -11.07 -12.83
N LEU A 203 10.81 -10.89 -11.79
CA LEU A 203 10.96 -11.58 -10.51
C LEU A 203 10.90 -13.10 -10.66
N ARG A 204 10.05 -13.64 -11.56
CA ARG A 204 10.03 -15.09 -11.89
C ARG A 204 11.32 -15.54 -12.54
N ARG A 205 11.88 -14.74 -13.45
CA ARG A 205 13.18 -15.06 -14.08
C ARG A 205 14.32 -15.06 -13.06
N ASP A 206 14.21 -14.23 -12.03
CA ASP A 206 15.16 -14.17 -10.92
C ASP A 206 14.92 -15.32 -9.89
N GLY A 207 13.98 -16.22 -10.18
CA GLY A 207 13.75 -17.45 -9.42
C GLY A 207 12.69 -17.35 -8.31
N LEU A 208 11.94 -16.24 -8.24
CA LEU A 208 10.88 -16.10 -7.23
C LEU A 208 9.62 -16.90 -7.63
N GLU A 209 9.04 -17.59 -6.66
CA GLU A 209 7.72 -18.19 -6.78
C GLU A 209 6.65 -17.12 -6.55
N ILE A 210 6.28 -16.39 -7.60
CA ILE A 210 5.38 -15.24 -7.51
C ILE A 210 4.25 -15.31 -8.54
N SER A 211 3.03 -14.96 -8.13
CA SER A 211 1.84 -14.85 -8.99
C SER A 211 1.22 -13.47 -8.95
N LEU A 212 0.60 -13.07 -10.07
CA LEU A 212 -0.23 -11.87 -10.17
C LEU A 212 -1.66 -12.28 -10.44
N ASN A 213 -2.59 -11.77 -9.64
CA ASN A 213 -4.02 -12.05 -9.72
C ASN A 213 -4.79 -10.74 -9.74
N VAL A 214 -5.79 -10.63 -10.61
CA VAL A 214 -6.64 -9.45 -10.73
C VAL A 214 -8.04 -9.79 -10.22
N ILE A 215 -8.50 -9.04 -9.21
CA ILE A 215 -9.81 -9.21 -8.60
C ILE A 215 -10.82 -8.32 -9.35
N PRO A 216 -11.85 -8.90 -9.95
CA PRO A 216 -12.81 -8.14 -10.76
C PRO A 216 -13.68 -7.22 -9.91
N LYS A 217 -14.15 -6.12 -10.53
CA LYS A 217 -15.05 -5.13 -9.92
C LYS A 217 -14.51 -4.53 -8.62
N SER A 218 -13.20 -4.36 -8.54
CA SER A 218 -12.53 -3.86 -7.34
C SER A 218 -11.57 -2.73 -7.68
N GLY A 219 -11.52 -1.74 -6.80
CA GLY A 219 -10.49 -0.70 -6.80
C GLY A 219 -9.36 -1.02 -5.83
N HIS A 220 -8.75 0.03 -5.28
CA HIS A 220 -7.60 -0.08 -4.37
C HIS A 220 -7.91 -0.83 -3.05
N HIS A 221 -9.15 -0.79 -2.57
CA HIS A 221 -9.58 -1.54 -1.39
C HIS A 221 -10.33 -2.82 -1.79
N LEU A 222 -9.66 -3.67 -2.57
CA LEU A 222 -10.27 -4.87 -3.18
C LEU A 222 -10.99 -5.78 -2.15
N TYR A 223 -10.51 -5.84 -0.92
CA TYR A 223 -11.13 -6.61 0.17
C TYR A 223 -12.44 -5.99 0.68
N LEU A 224 -12.73 -4.72 0.39
CA LEU A 224 -14.01 -4.07 0.66
C LEU A 224 -14.94 -4.13 -0.55
N ASP A 225 -14.38 -3.95 -1.75
CA ASP A 225 -15.16 -3.92 -2.99
C ASP A 225 -15.62 -5.33 -3.40
N ASN A 226 -14.77 -6.34 -3.24
CA ASN A 226 -15.06 -7.74 -3.55
C ASN A 226 -14.51 -8.70 -2.46
N PRO A 227 -15.08 -8.66 -1.24
CA PRO A 227 -14.60 -9.49 -0.13
C PRO A 227 -14.70 -10.98 -0.41
N LYS A 228 -15.67 -11.41 -1.22
CA LYS A 228 -15.89 -12.82 -1.55
C LYS A 228 -14.68 -13.42 -2.27
N ASP A 229 -14.24 -12.79 -3.36
CA ASP A 229 -13.15 -13.31 -4.17
C ASP A 229 -11.80 -13.19 -3.45
N VAL A 230 -11.59 -12.09 -2.71
CA VAL A 230 -10.38 -11.93 -1.88
C VAL A 230 -10.31 -12.98 -0.79
N ASN A 231 -11.39 -13.20 -0.03
CA ASN A 231 -11.41 -14.21 1.03
C ASN A 231 -11.25 -15.63 0.46
N ASN A 232 -11.92 -15.94 -0.65
CA ASN A 232 -11.74 -17.22 -1.33
C ASN A 232 -10.29 -17.44 -1.76
N PHE A 233 -9.63 -16.40 -2.29
CA PHE A 233 -8.21 -16.49 -2.65
C PHE A 233 -7.34 -16.78 -1.43
N ILE A 234 -7.53 -16.04 -0.34
CA ILE A 234 -6.74 -16.22 0.89
C ILE A 234 -6.94 -17.62 1.48
N LEU A 235 -8.17 -18.13 1.49
CA LEU A 235 -8.51 -19.41 2.11
C LEU A 235 -8.13 -20.62 1.24
N ASN A 236 -8.44 -20.58 -0.06
CA ASN A 236 -8.27 -21.74 -0.94
C ASN A 236 -6.81 -22.02 -1.32
N ASN A 237 -5.94 -21.02 -1.26
CA ASN A 237 -4.51 -21.24 -1.43
C ASN A 237 -3.82 -21.79 -0.17
N ASN A 238 -4.56 -22.13 0.88
CA ASN A 238 -4.04 -22.88 2.05
C ASN A 238 -3.97 -24.40 1.83
N SER A 239 -4.48 -24.93 0.70
CA SER A 239 -4.70 -26.37 0.50
C SER A 239 -3.51 -27.10 -0.14
N ASN A 240 -2.38 -26.47 -0.38
CA ASN A 240 -1.20 -27.07 -1.03
C ASN A 240 0.06 -27.03 -0.12
N THR A 241 -0.12 -27.26 1.18
CA THR A 241 1.00 -27.56 2.10
C THR A 241 0.83 -28.94 2.71
#